data_9fb5c59a2639be6354ee16e8e134efbb
#
_entry.id   9fb5c59a2639be6354ee16e8e134efbb
#
_cell.length_a   1.000
_cell.length_b   1.000
_cell.length_c   1.000
_cell.angle_alpha   90.00
_cell.angle_beta   90.00
_cell.angle_gamma   90.00
#
_symmetry.space_group_name_H-M   'P 1'
#
loop_
_entity.id
_entity.type
_entity.pdbx_description
1 polymer ?
#
loop_
_entity_poly.entity_id
_entity_poly.type
_entity_poly.pdbx_seq_one_letter_code
_entity_poly.pdbx_strand_id
1 'polypeptide(L)'
;MKLVFLIMALTYSTLLFGCSRDSENITDKQFIQNYDENGHSRRTLIKGIPQRVLILYPGAAEAMLELGLDAHIEQTIGAYGSEPEHLAKRFAALPKVQAAFIPAQEEVFALQPDLIIGWAHNFSPMELGAPQGWQEHGIGAYIVPATIPHERLTLENSVYPFIEDLGKIFAVEERAADYIATCRKREAAVSEQLKDRGRETAIVLQDHGRSSYSLYDAGYLINDVLDKAGLDNLVSMKTAFVGPERILAYDPDYLVYVSLPGPDGQDLSDEEVLEQVKKNRDLQPLRAVQQGRIINIPFAEVNSGNGRALDALFRLAEGRLKYR
;
A
#
# COMPACT_ATOMS: atom_id res chain seq x y z
N MET A 1 -32.87 -78.57 -53.29
CA MET A 1 -33.38 -77.19 -53.41
C MET A 1 -33.35 -76.57 -51.95
N LYS A 2 -32.33 -75.86 -51.62
CA LYS A 2 -32.27 -75.10 -50.35
C LYS A 2 -31.83 -73.69 -50.66
N LEU A 3 -32.70 -72.73 -50.41
CA LEU A 3 -32.55 -71.32 -50.67
C LEU A 3 -31.75 -70.71 -49.53
N VAL A 4 -30.59 -70.08 -49.78
CA VAL A 4 -29.81 -69.39 -48.86
C VAL A 4 -30.08 -67.89 -48.96
N PHE A 5 -30.63 -67.27 -47.89
CA PHE A 5 -30.82 -65.86 -47.80
C PHE A 5 -29.55 -65.21 -47.28
N LEU A 6 -28.98 -64.32 -48.09
CA LEU A 6 -27.84 -63.47 -47.69
C LEU A 6 -28.38 -62.16 -47.10
N ILE A 7 -28.21 -61.92 -45.80
CA ILE A 7 -28.56 -60.65 -45.15
C ILE A 7 -27.34 -59.74 -45.19
N MET A 8 -27.46 -58.65 -45.97
CA MET A 8 -26.46 -57.58 -46.03
C MET A 8 -26.74 -56.59 -44.90
N ALA A 9 -25.87 -56.55 -43.86
CA ALA A 9 -25.97 -55.56 -42.81
C ALA A 9 -25.26 -54.26 -43.23
N LEU A 10 -26.05 -53.20 -43.41
CA LEU A 10 -25.59 -51.86 -43.69
C LEU A 10 -25.20 -51.21 -42.36
N THR A 11 -23.90 -51.04 -42.10
CA THR A 11 -23.43 -50.26 -40.93
C THR A 11 -23.47 -48.79 -41.26
N TYR A 12 -24.39 -48.07 -40.63
CA TYR A 12 -24.47 -46.62 -40.67
C TYR A 12 -23.46 -46.05 -39.65
N SER A 13 -22.33 -45.52 -40.14
CA SER A 13 -21.37 -44.80 -39.33
C SER A 13 -21.84 -43.38 -39.16
N THR A 14 -22.44 -43.06 -38.01
CA THR A 14 -22.75 -41.67 -37.64
C THR A 14 -21.50 -41.00 -37.14
N LEU A 15 -20.90 -40.14 -37.96
CA LEU A 15 -19.92 -39.14 -37.55
C LEU A 15 -20.61 -38.12 -36.68
N LEU A 16 -20.43 -38.26 -35.35
CA LEU A 16 -20.73 -37.22 -34.40
C LEU A 16 -19.66 -36.13 -34.53
N PHE A 17 -19.96 -35.07 -35.28
CA PHE A 17 -19.25 -33.80 -35.16
C PHE A 17 -19.54 -33.28 -33.74
N GLY A 18 -18.59 -33.51 -32.81
CA GLY A 18 -18.55 -32.84 -31.55
C GLY A 18 -18.27 -31.36 -31.78
N CYS A 19 -19.31 -30.53 -31.74
CA CYS A 19 -19.17 -29.11 -31.55
C CYS A 19 -18.61 -28.92 -30.13
N SER A 20 -17.29 -28.76 -29.99
CA SER A 20 -16.72 -28.17 -28.79
C SER A 20 -17.33 -26.76 -28.67
N ARG A 21 -18.39 -26.61 -27.91
CA ARG A 21 -18.71 -25.36 -27.31
C ARG A 21 -17.59 -25.09 -26.30
N ASP A 22 -16.71 -24.15 -26.64
CA ASP A 22 -15.91 -23.47 -25.61
C ASP A 22 -16.91 -22.91 -24.60
N SER A 23 -17.14 -23.67 -23.53
CA SER A 23 -17.75 -23.16 -22.33
C SER A 23 -16.71 -22.19 -21.76
N GLU A 24 -16.77 -20.89 -22.15
CA GLU A 24 -16.19 -19.85 -21.33
C GLU A 24 -16.71 -20.09 -19.91
N ASN A 25 -15.83 -20.53 -19.06
CA ASN A 25 -16.11 -20.76 -17.66
C ASN A 25 -16.53 -19.42 -17.04
N ILE A 26 -17.83 -19.25 -16.82
CA ILE A 26 -18.42 -18.06 -16.19
C ILE A 26 -17.88 -17.86 -14.75
N THR A 27 -17.10 -18.82 -14.24
CA THR A 27 -16.51 -18.85 -12.89
C THR A 27 -15.23 -18.02 -12.73
N ASP A 28 -14.62 -17.51 -13.82
CA ASP A 28 -13.32 -16.80 -13.73
C ASP A 28 -13.43 -15.27 -13.58
N LYS A 29 -14.61 -14.71 -13.35
CA LYS A 29 -14.81 -13.27 -13.17
C LYS A 29 -15.20 -12.98 -11.73
N GLN A 30 -14.38 -12.21 -11.02
CA GLN A 30 -14.72 -11.71 -9.70
C GLN A 30 -14.82 -10.18 -9.70
N PHE A 31 -15.70 -9.66 -8.85
CA PHE A 31 -15.83 -8.22 -8.63
C PHE A 31 -15.33 -7.89 -7.23
N ILE A 32 -14.34 -7.01 -7.19
CA ILE A 32 -13.82 -6.45 -5.95
C ILE A 32 -14.39 -5.05 -5.77
N GLN A 33 -14.89 -4.75 -4.56
CA GLN A 33 -15.28 -3.39 -4.21
C GLN A 33 -14.02 -2.56 -4.04
N ASN A 34 -13.89 -1.49 -4.82
CA ASN A 34 -12.72 -0.62 -4.80
C ASN A 34 -13.13 0.84 -5.02
N TYR A 35 -12.25 1.70 -5.50
CA TYR A 35 -12.48 3.12 -5.64
C TYR A 35 -12.08 3.62 -7.05
N ASP A 36 -12.63 4.78 -7.45
CA ASP A 36 -12.09 5.58 -8.54
C ASP A 36 -10.99 6.54 -8.02
N GLU A 37 -10.35 7.28 -8.88
CA GLU A 37 -9.27 8.23 -8.57
C GLU A 37 -9.72 9.41 -7.69
N ASN A 38 -11.03 9.61 -7.55
CA ASN A 38 -11.64 10.64 -6.70
C ASN A 38 -12.11 10.10 -5.35
N GLY A 39 -11.95 8.79 -5.11
CA GLY A 39 -12.37 8.11 -3.89
C GLY A 39 -13.83 7.64 -3.89
N HIS A 40 -14.54 7.72 -5.01
CA HIS A 40 -15.88 7.16 -5.07
C HIS A 40 -15.82 5.65 -5.21
N SER A 41 -16.72 4.98 -4.50
CA SER A 41 -16.83 3.53 -4.50
C SER A 41 -17.20 2.99 -5.88
N ARG A 42 -16.49 1.98 -6.37
CA ARG A 42 -16.73 1.28 -7.63
C ARG A 42 -16.47 -0.22 -7.51
N ARG A 43 -17.01 -0.99 -8.44
CA ARG A 43 -16.71 -2.41 -8.58
C ARG A 43 -15.65 -2.60 -9.66
N THR A 44 -14.52 -3.17 -9.30
CA THR A 44 -13.45 -3.54 -10.23
C THR A 44 -13.64 -4.99 -10.67
N LEU A 45 -13.68 -5.23 -11.95
CA LEU A 45 -13.73 -6.58 -12.52
C LEU A 45 -12.30 -7.11 -12.63
N ILE A 46 -12.05 -8.25 -12.01
CA ILE A 46 -10.82 -9.04 -12.14
C ILE A 46 -11.15 -10.30 -12.91
N LYS A 47 -10.37 -10.60 -13.96
CA LYS A 47 -10.56 -11.76 -14.83
C LYS A 47 -9.55 -12.84 -14.45
N GLY A 48 -10.03 -13.91 -13.84
CA GLY A 48 -9.17 -14.99 -13.35
C GLY A 48 -8.21 -14.54 -12.25
N ILE A 49 -7.18 -15.31 -12.00
CA ILE A 49 -6.07 -14.94 -11.10
C ILE A 49 -5.03 -14.17 -11.93
N PRO A 50 -4.75 -12.88 -11.60
CA PRO A 50 -3.79 -12.08 -12.35
C PRO A 50 -2.41 -12.73 -12.40
N GLN A 51 -1.78 -12.72 -13.59
CA GLN A 51 -0.45 -13.30 -13.81
C GLN A 51 0.61 -12.25 -14.12
N ARG A 52 0.20 -11.03 -14.49
CA ARG A 52 1.08 -9.95 -14.93
C ARG A 52 0.67 -8.65 -14.23
N VAL A 53 1.06 -8.51 -12.97
CA VAL A 53 0.69 -7.35 -12.15
C VAL A 53 1.72 -6.25 -12.30
N LEU A 54 1.27 -5.07 -12.75
CA LEU A 54 2.06 -3.85 -12.68
C LEU A 54 1.78 -3.14 -11.37
N ILE A 55 2.83 -2.89 -10.59
CA ILE A 55 2.72 -2.26 -9.27
C ILE A 55 3.36 -0.86 -9.31
N LEU A 56 2.56 0.15 -9.02
CA LEU A 56 2.94 1.57 -8.99
C LEU A 56 3.05 2.13 -7.56
N TYR A 57 3.10 1.23 -6.58
CA TYR A 57 3.26 1.57 -5.18
C TYR A 57 4.09 0.47 -4.47
N PRO A 58 5.29 0.76 -3.95
CA PRO A 58 6.19 -0.28 -3.42
C PRO A 58 5.57 -1.07 -2.25
N GLY A 59 4.74 -0.43 -1.42
CA GLY A 59 4.02 -1.13 -0.35
C GLY A 59 3.03 -2.19 -0.84
N ALA A 60 2.51 -2.07 -2.06
CA ALA A 60 1.70 -3.14 -2.65
C ALA A 60 2.57 -4.34 -3.07
N ALA A 61 3.79 -4.09 -3.58
CA ALA A 61 4.74 -5.16 -3.84
C ALA A 61 5.14 -5.89 -2.55
N GLU A 62 5.43 -5.14 -1.48
CA GLU A 62 5.70 -5.72 -0.16
C GLU A 62 4.54 -6.59 0.33
N ALA A 63 3.29 -6.11 0.25
CA ALA A 63 2.11 -6.90 0.64
C ALA A 63 1.97 -8.18 -0.20
N MET A 64 2.20 -8.12 -1.51
CA MET A 64 2.20 -9.30 -2.36
C MET A 64 3.33 -10.28 -2.00
N LEU A 65 4.52 -9.78 -1.66
CA LEU A 65 5.63 -10.61 -1.18
C LEU A 65 5.28 -11.29 0.15
N GLU A 66 4.66 -10.60 1.11
CA GLU A 66 4.19 -11.20 2.37
C GLU A 66 3.23 -12.37 2.11
N LEU A 67 2.40 -12.24 1.10
CA LEU A 67 1.46 -13.29 0.69
C LEU A 67 2.08 -14.37 -0.22
N GLY A 68 3.39 -14.29 -0.55
CA GLY A 68 4.07 -15.26 -1.42
C GLY A 68 3.61 -15.20 -2.87
N LEU A 69 3.33 -13.99 -3.39
CA LEU A 69 2.81 -13.72 -4.73
C LEU A 69 3.86 -13.16 -5.68
N ASP A 70 5.14 -13.40 -5.42
CA ASP A 70 6.28 -12.89 -6.23
C ASP A 70 6.13 -13.18 -7.72
N ALA A 71 5.71 -14.39 -8.05
CA ALA A 71 5.60 -14.88 -9.43
C ALA A 71 4.55 -14.13 -10.26
N HIS A 72 3.64 -13.40 -9.62
CA HIS A 72 2.59 -12.63 -10.27
C HIS A 72 3.00 -11.19 -10.59
N ILE A 73 4.15 -10.71 -10.06
CA ILE A 73 4.62 -9.34 -10.25
C ILE A 73 5.39 -9.23 -11.57
N GLU A 74 4.81 -8.56 -12.56
CA GLU A 74 5.46 -8.29 -13.84
C GLU A 74 6.52 -7.20 -13.71
N GLN A 75 6.15 -6.07 -13.09
CA GLN A 75 7.07 -4.98 -12.75
C GLN A 75 6.56 -4.20 -11.54
N THR A 76 7.49 -3.59 -10.80
CA THR A 76 7.19 -2.66 -9.71
C THR A 76 8.09 -1.43 -9.79
N ILE A 77 7.64 -0.30 -9.24
CA ILE A 77 8.50 0.84 -8.97
C ILE A 77 9.50 0.52 -7.86
N GLY A 78 10.56 1.33 -7.75
CA GLY A 78 11.57 1.19 -6.68
C GLY A 78 11.00 1.45 -5.29
N ALA A 79 11.72 1.02 -4.27
CA ALA A 79 11.38 1.29 -2.88
C ALA A 79 11.49 2.79 -2.53
N TYR A 80 10.78 3.19 -1.47
CA TYR A 80 10.85 4.54 -0.90
C TYR A 80 11.81 4.61 0.31
N GLY A 81 12.89 3.84 0.28
CA GLY A 81 13.84 3.68 1.37
C GLY A 81 14.24 2.22 1.51
N SER A 82 14.64 1.82 2.71
CA SER A 82 15.00 0.44 3.01
C SER A 82 13.76 -0.46 3.01
N GLU A 83 13.86 -1.62 2.39
CA GLU A 83 12.83 -2.66 2.50
C GLU A 83 12.97 -3.40 3.84
N PRO A 84 11.86 -3.99 4.35
CA PRO A 84 11.94 -4.90 5.48
C PRO A 84 12.99 -5.99 5.25
N GLU A 85 13.85 -6.24 6.23
CA GLU A 85 15.00 -7.16 6.09
C GLU A 85 14.61 -8.52 5.51
N HIS A 86 13.49 -9.09 5.95
CA HIS A 86 12.99 -10.39 5.49
C HIS A 86 12.46 -10.37 4.05
N LEU A 87 12.13 -9.19 3.49
CA LEU A 87 11.66 -9.01 2.11
C LEU A 87 12.75 -8.48 1.18
N ALA A 88 13.81 -7.86 1.68
CA ALA A 88 14.79 -7.10 0.91
C ALA A 88 15.35 -7.88 -0.29
N LYS A 89 15.76 -9.14 -0.09
CA LYS A 89 16.26 -10.00 -1.17
C LYS A 89 15.22 -10.30 -2.24
N ARG A 90 13.98 -10.56 -1.83
CA ARG A 90 12.86 -10.87 -2.74
C ARG A 90 12.44 -9.62 -3.50
N PHE A 91 12.33 -8.48 -2.82
CA PHE A 91 12.01 -7.19 -3.44
C PHE A 91 13.09 -6.76 -4.45
N ALA A 92 14.37 -6.91 -4.10
CA ALA A 92 15.48 -6.61 -5.01
C ALA A 92 15.47 -7.46 -6.29
N ALA A 93 14.95 -8.68 -6.23
CA ALA A 93 14.84 -9.58 -7.38
C ALA A 93 13.68 -9.25 -8.33
N LEU A 94 12.71 -8.41 -7.92
CA LEU A 94 11.57 -8.04 -8.76
C LEU A 94 12.02 -7.15 -9.93
N PRO A 95 11.47 -7.35 -11.15
CA PRO A 95 11.70 -6.44 -12.27
C PRO A 95 11.20 -5.03 -11.92
N LYS A 96 12.02 -4.01 -12.24
CA LYS A 96 11.68 -2.61 -11.95
C LYS A 96 11.23 -1.88 -13.20
N VAL A 97 10.24 -1.01 -13.03
CA VAL A 97 9.83 -0.03 -14.04
C VAL A 97 11.03 0.88 -14.35
N GLN A 98 11.27 1.15 -15.63
CA GLN A 98 12.39 2.02 -16.05
C GLN A 98 12.07 3.51 -15.87
N ALA A 99 10.77 3.87 -15.82
CA ALA A 99 10.34 5.24 -15.55
C ALA A 99 10.75 5.68 -14.14
N ALA A 100 11.09 6.97 -13.98
CA ALA A 100 11.50 7.51 -12.68
C ALA A 100 10.39 7.44 -11.62
N PHE A 101 9.12 7.51 -12.05
CA PHE A 101 7.95 7.46 -11.16
C PHE A 101 6.83 6.60 -11.75
N ILE A 102 6.11 7.10 -12.77
CA ILE A 102 4.96 6.44 -13.37
C ILE A 102 5.26 6.26 -14.86
N PRO A 103 5.11 5.04 -15.42
CA PRO A 103 5.29 4.80 -16.85
C PRO A 103 4.20 5.51 -17.65
N ALA A 104 4.50 5.89 -18.90
CA ALA A 104 3.50 6.39 -19.81
C ALA A 104 2.44 5.31 -20.14
N GLN A 105 1.23 5.72 -20.55
CA GLN A 105 0.15 4.76 -20.87
C GLN A 105 0.58 3.77 -21.96
N GLU A 106 1.33 4.23 -22.96
CA GLU A 106 1.85 3.38 -24.06
C GLU A 106 2.81 2.31 -23.53
N GLU A 107 3.64 2.65 -22.54
CA GLU A 107 4.54 1.69 -21.89
C GLU A 107 3.75 0.65 -21.10
N VAL A 108 2.70 1.08 -20.40
CA VAL A 108 1.81 0.16 -19.69
C VAL A 108 1.10 -0.79 -20.66
N PHE A 109 0.59 -0.28 -21.79
CA PHE A 109 -0.01 -1.14 -22.83
C PHE A 109 1.01 -2.12 -23.42
N ALA A 110 2.26 -1.71 -23.60
CA ALA A 110 3.32 -2.59 -24.11
C ALA A 110 3.67 -3.72 -23.11
N LEU A 111 3.55 -3.47 -21.81
CA LEU A 111 3.73 -4.48 -20.76
C LEU A 111 2.58 -5.50 -20.74
N GLN A 112 1.41 -5.18 -21.29
CA GLN A 112 0.22 -6.03 -21.27
C GLN A 112 -0.12 -6.58 -19.86
N PRO A 113 -0.22 -5.76 -18.81
CA PRO A 113 -0.62 -6.24 -17.50
C PRO A 113 -2.08 -6.71 -17.54
N ASP A 114 -2.43 -7.63 -16.66
CA ASP A 114 -3.82 -8.00 -16.39
C ASP A 114 -4.40 -7.30 -15.16
N LEU A 115 -3.52 -6.76 -14.30
CA LEU A 115 -3.88 -5.93 -13.16
C LEU A 115 -2.84 -4.81 -12.95
N ILE A 116 -3.31 -3.59 -12.67
CA ILE A 116 -2.49 -2.47 -12.22
C ILE A 116 -2.88 -2.17 -10.76
N ILE A 117 -1.91 -2.12 -9.85
CA ILE A 117 -2.12 -1.72 -8.45
C ILE A 117 -1.35 -0.42 -8.21
N GLY A 118 -2.05 0.61 -7.73
CA GLY A 118 -1.43 1.92 -7.52
C GLY A 118 -2.14 2.78 -6.50
N TRP A 119 -1.63 3.98 -6.32
CA TRP A 119 -2.26 5.04 -5.54
C TRP A 119 -3.38 5.71 -6.34
N ALA A 120 -4.31 6.39 -5.67
CA ALA A 120 -5.38 7.13 -6.32
C ALA A 120 -4.84 8.14 -7.36
N HIS A 121 -3.78 8.88 -7.03
CA HIS A 121 -3.19 9.87 -7.94
C HIS A 121 -2.57 9.26 -9.20
N ASN A 122 -2.10 7.99 -9.17
CA ASN A 122 -1.57 7.31 -10.35
C ASN A 122 -2.64 7.18 -11.46
N PHE A 123 -3.91 7.18 -11.07
CA PHE A 123 -5.05 7.10 -11.99
C PHE A 123 -5.68 8.46 -12.29
N SER A 124 -5.00 9.55 -11.95
CA SER A 124 -5.45 10.89 -12.33
C SER A 124 -5.40 11.10 -13.84
N PRO A 125 -6.17 12.06 -14.39
CA PRO A 125 -6.11 12.40 -15.82
C PRO A 125 -4.73 12.86 -16.33
N MET A 126 -3.87 13.33 -15.42
CA MET A 126 -2.50 13.79 -15.74
C MET A 126 -1.50 12.63 -15.83
N GLU A 127 -1.87 11.45 -15.35
CA GLU A 127 -1.03 10.25 -15.27
C GLU A 127 -1.65 9.12 -16.12
N LEU A 128 -2.02 8.01 -15.52
CA LEU A 128 -2.55 6.85 -16.25
C LEU A 128 -4.03 7.00 -16.69
N GLY A 129 -4.74 8.01 -16.20
CA GLY A 129 -6.18 8.16 -16.42
C GLY A 129 -7.02 7.21 -15.56
N ALA A 130 -8.33 7.44 -15.57
CA ALA A 130 -9.27 6.77 -14.68
C ALA A 130 -9.24 5.24 -14.80
N PRO A 131 -9.43 4.51 -13.67
CA PRO A 131 -9.47 3.04 -13.64
C PRO A 131 -10.47 2.42 -14.61
N GLN A 132 -11.57 3.13 -14.91
CA GLN A 132 -12.59 2.68 -15.85
C GLN A 132 -12.02 2.47 -17.26
N GLY A 133 -11.15 3.37 -17.75
CA GLY A 133 -10.52 3.24 -19.05
C GLY A 133 -9.69 1.97 -19.20
N TRP A 134 -8.93 1.61 -18.17
CA TRP A 134 -8.16 0.37 -18.15
C TRP A 134 -9.07 -0.87 -18.17
N GLN A 135 -10.16 -0.84 -17.42
CA GLN A 135 -11.14 -1.93 -17.40
C GLN A 135 -11.81 -2.15 -18.76
N GLU A 136 -12.05 -1.10 -19.53
CA GLU A 136 -12.59 -1.20 -20.91
C GLU A 136 -11.62 -1.92 -21.86
N HIS A 137 -10.31 -1.82 -21.59
CA HIS A 137 -9.27 -2.57 -22.30
C HIS A 137 -9.01 -3.96 -21.70
N GLY A 138 -9.81 -4.37 -20.70
CA GLY A 138 -9.71 -5.69 -20.08
C GLY A 138 -8.63 -5.82 -19.00
N ILE A 139 -8.04 -4.71 -18.60
CA ILE A 139 -7.02 -4.61 -17.54
C ILE A 139 -7.69 -4.20 -16.23
N GLY A 140 -7.52 -4.97 -15.17
CA GLY A 140 -7.97 -4.58 -13.84
C GLY A 140 -7.17 -3.37 -13.35
N ALA A 141 -7.83 -2.45 -12.63
CA ALA A 141 -7.14 -1.32 -11.98
C ALA A 141 -7.62 -1.23 -10.53
N TYR A 142 -6.69 -1.42 -9.60
CA TYR A 142 -6.95 -1.46 -8.17
C TYR A 142 -6.24 -0.29 -7.47
N ILE A 143 -7.00 0.53 -6.79
CA ILE A 143 -6.49 1.64 -5.97
C ILE A 143 -6.33 1.16 -4.53
N VAL A 144 -5.12 1.32 -3.97
CA VAL A 144 -4.83 0.98 -2.57
C VAL A 144 -5.66 1.87 -1.64
N PRO A 145 -6.51 1.32 -0.77
CA PRO A 145 -7.47 2.11 0.04
C PRO A 145 -6.82 3.18 0.91
N ALA A 146 -5.62 2.94 1.43
CA ALA A 146 -4.88 3.92 2.25
C ALA A 146 -4.48 5.21 1.50
N THR A 147 -4.75 5.30 0.22
CA THR A 147 -4.41 6.45 -0.63
C THR A 147 -5.64 7.24 -1.09
N ILE A 148 -6.84 6.85 -0.62
CA ILE A 148 -8.10 7.48 -1.01
C ILE A 148 -8.20 8.86 -0.38
N PRO A 149 -8.44 9.93 -1.17
CA PRO A 149 -8.66 11.27 -0.63
C PRO A 149 -9.97 11.36 0.16
N HIS A 150 -9.96 12.17 1.22
CA HIS A 150 -11.13 12.54 2.03
C HIS A 150 -11.70 11.47 2.99
N GLU A 151 -11.15 10.26 3.01
CA GLU A 151 -11.52 9.26 4.02
C GLU A 151 -10.71 9.45 5.32
N ARG A 152 -11.30 9.12 6.47
CA ARG A 152 -10.53 8.92 7.69
C ARG A 152 -9.90 7.54 7.64
N LEU A 153 -8.65 7.50 7.27
CA LEU A 153 -7.90 6.26 7.09
C LEU A 153 -7.56 5.62 8.44
N THR A 154 -7.78 4.31 8.52
CA THR A 154 -7.41 3.47 9.65
C THR A 154 -6.83 2.16 9.16
N LEU A 155 -6.11 1.41 10.02
CA LEU A 155 -5.68 0.05 9.69
C LEU A 155 -6.89 -0.83 9.33
N GLU A 156 -8.01 -0.67 10.03
CA GLU A 156 -9.23 -1.46 9.85
C GLU A 156 -9.97 -1.17 8.54
N ASN A 157 -9.98 0.06 8.05
CA ASN A 157 -10.72 0.40 6.83
C ASN A 157 -9.86 0.51 5.57
N SER A 158 -8.52 0.42 5.69
CA SER A 158 -7.64 0.58 4.55
C SER A 158 -6.59 -0.52 4.41
N VAL A 159 -5.82 -0.82 5.46
CA VAL A 159 -4.71 -1.79 5.38
C VAL A 159 -5.24 -3.22 5.35
N TYR A 160 -6.07 -3.60 6.31
CA TYR A 160 -6.59 -4.97 6.37
C TYR A 160 -7.51 -5.31 5.19
N PRO A 161 -8.43 -4.45 4.76
CA PRO A 161 -9.21 -4.68 3.54
C PRO A 161 -8.36 -4.84 2.28
N PHE A 162 -7.25 -4.10 2.15
CA PHE A 162 -6.32 -4.28 1.03
C PHE A 162 -5.69 -5.68 1.02
N ILE A 163 -5.23 -6.16 2.17
CA ILE A 163 -4.66 -7.49 2.32
C ILE A 163 -5.72 -8.58 2.05
N GLU A 164 -6.95 -8.39 2.55
CA GLU A 164 -8.08 -9.30 2.27
C GLU A 164 -8.42 -9.36 0.78
N ASP A 165 -8.42 -8.21 0.11
CA ASP A 165 -8.71 -8.14 -1.32
C ASP A 165 -7.60 -8.82 -2.15
N LEU A 166 -6.31 -8.66 -1.78
CA LEU A 166 -5.24 -9.46 -2.38
C LEU A 166 -5.49 -10.95 -2.16
N GLY A 167 -5.92 -11.36 -0.97
CA GLY A 167 -6.32 -12.73 -0.68
C GLY A 167 -7.35 -13.27 -1.67
N LYS A 168 -8.44 -12.52 -1.88
CA LYS A 168 -9.53 -12.86 -2.82
C LYS A 168 -9.06 -12.86 -4.27
N ILE A 169 -8.35 -11.81 -4.70
CA ILE A 169 -7.87 -11.64 -6.08
C ILE A 169 -6.98 -12.80 -6.50
N PHE A 170 -6.10 -13.28 -5.60
CA PHE A 170 -5.12 -14.32 -5.89
C PHE A 170 -5.49 -15.70 -5.35
N ALA A 171 -6.70 -15.88 -4.79
CA ALA A 171 -7.17 -17.13 -4.18
C ALA A 171 -6.21 -17.65 -3.08
N VAL A 172 -5.79 -16.74 -2.18
CA VAL A 172 -4.88 -17.01 -1.06
C VAL A 172 -5.44 -16.46 0.26
N GLU A 173 -6.75 -16.54 0.45
CA GLU A 173 -7.48 -15.94 1.57
C GLU A 173 -6.95 -16.40 2.93
N GLU A 174 -6.55 -17.67 3.07
CA GLU A 174 -5.98 -18.20 4.30
C GLU A 174 -4.67 -17.50 4.66
N ARG A 175 -3.75 -17.31 3.67
CA ARG A 175 -2.50 -16.58 3.89
C ARG A 175 -2.73 -15.11 4.24
N ALA A 176 -3.72 -14.49 3.61
CA ALA A 176 -4.11 -13.11 3.93
C ALA A 176 -4.65 -13.00 5.35
N ALA A 177 -5.52 -13.92 5.77
CA ALA A 177 -6.07 -13.97 7.13
C ALA A 177 -4.97 -14.20 8.19
N ASP A 178 -4.01 -15.09 7.95
CA ASP A 178 -2.88 -15.35 8.85
C ASP A 178 -1.97 -14.12 8.99
N TYR A 179 -1.72 -13.42 7.88
CA TYR A 179 -0.92 -12.20 7.91
C TYR A 179 -1.64 -11.09 8.68
N ILE A 180 -2.94 -10.88 8.47
CA ILE A 180 -3.74 -9.93 9.23
C ILE A 180 -3.76 -10.29 10.72
N ALA A 181 -3.92 -11.57 11.07
CA ALA A 181 -3.87 -12.01 12.46
C ALA A 181 -2.51 -11.69 13.11
N THR A 182 -1.42 -11.85 12.37
CA THR A 182 -0.08 -11.45 12.82
C THR A 182 0.01 -9.93 13.05
N CYS A 183 -0.52 -9.13 12.13
CA CYS A 183 -0.59 -7.67 12.26
C CYS A 183 -1.38 -7.26 13.51
N ARG A 184 -2.57 -7.82 13.71
CA ARG A 184 -3.41 -7.53 14.89
C ARG A 184 -2.76 -7.94 16.21
N LYS A 185 -2.00 -9.05 16.21
CA LYS A 185 -1.22 -9.45 17.39
C LYS A 185 -0.11 -8.43 17.72
N ARG A 186 0.57 -7.92 16.70
CA ARG A 186 1.57 -6.86 16.86
C ARG A 186 0.92 -5.58 17.43
N GLU A 187 -0.21 -5.16 16.90
CA GLU A 187 -0.97 -3.99 17.38
C GLU A 187 -1.38 -4.15 18.85
N ALA A 188 -1.93 -5.31 19.22
CA ALA A 188 -2.31 -5.61 20.61
C ALA A 188 -1.10 -5.59 21.57
N ALA A 189 0.08 -6.01 21.13
CA ALA A 189 1.30 -5.95 21.94
C ALA A 189 1.71 -4.50 22.26
N VAL A 190 1.57 -3.57 21.30
CA VAL A 190 1.81 -2.14 21.54
C VAL A 190 0.80 -1.57 22.52
N SER A 191 -0.49 -1.89 22.36
CA SER A 191 -1.54 -1.43 23.28
C SER A 191 -1.27 -1.88 24.71
N GLU A 192 -0.81 -3.12 24.91
CA GLU A 192 -0.46 -3.63 26.24
C GLU A 192 0.76 -2.92 26.83
N GLN A 193 1.79 -2.62 26.01
CA GLN A 193 2.99 -1.90 26.47
C GLN A 193 2.68 -0.47 26.92
N LEU A 194 1.69 0.16 26.30
CA LEU A 194 1.34 1.57 26.54
C LEU A 194 0.13 1.77 27.46
N LYS A 195 -0.51 0.70 27.95
CA LYS A 195 -1.80 0.76 28.68
C LYS A 195 -1.83 1.69 29.90
N ASP A 196 -0.69 1.80 30.59
CA ASP A 196 -0.57 2.63 31.81
C ASP A 196 -0.03 4.04 31.54
N ARG A 197 0.10 4.41 30.25
CA ARG A 197 0.57 5.75 29.84
C ARG A 197 -0.59 6.65 29.46
N GLY A 198 -0.57 7.88 30.00
CA GLY A 198 -1.47 8.93 29.55
C GLY A 198 -1.27 9.29 28.08
N ARG A 199 -2.23 10.01 27.49
CA ARG A 199 -2.07 10.56 26.15
C ARG A 199 -1.15 11.77 26.17
N GLU A 200 -0.39 11.96 25.09
CA GLU A 200 0.52 13.08 24.88
C GLU A 200 0.30 13.62 23.46
N THR A 201 0.72 14.84 23.19
CA THR A 201 0.48 15.52 21.92
C THR A 201 1.63 15.31 20.94
N ALA A 202 1.32 15.24 19.64
CA ALA A 202 2.32 15.14 18.58
C ALA A 202 1.93 15.96 17.34
N ILE A 203 2.93 16.32 16.56
CA ILE A 203 2.78 16.67 15.13
C ILE A 203 3.65 15.73 14.31
N VAL A 204 3.16 15.38 13.10
CA VAL A 204 3.94 14.62 12.11
C VAL A 204 4.36 15.57 11.01
N LEU A 205 5.67 15.70 10.80
CA LEU A 205 6.28 16.74 9.98
C LEU A 205 7.29 16.13 9.01
N GLN A 206 7.23 16.59 7.74
CA GLN A 206 8.25 16.34 6.73
C GLN A 206 8.89 17.65 6.32
N ASP A 207 10.22 17.71 6.34
CA ASP A 207 11.01 18.88 5.93
C ASP A 207 11.33 18.81 4.43
N HIS A 208 10.99 19.86 3.68
CA HIS A 208 11.29 20.01 2.26
C HIS A 208 12.48 20.96 2.00
N GLY A 209 13.13 21.42 3.06
CA GLY A 209 14.18 22.43 3.02
C GLY A 209 13.62 23.86 2.79
N ARG A 210 14.52 24.84 2.90
CA ARG A 210 14.20 26.27 2.72
C ARG A 210 13.02 26.75 3.59
N SER A 211 12.95 26.28 4.83
CA SER A 211 11.86 26.58 5.78
C SER A 211 10.46 26.25 5.26
N SER A 212 10.33 25.18 4.48
CA SER A 212 9.08 24.67 3.94
C SER A 212 8.80 23.26 4.45
N TYR A 213 7.64 23.05 5.04
CA TYR A 213 7.29 21.81 5.73
C TYR A 213 5.90 21.31 5.33
N SER A 214 5.74 20.00 5.26
CA SER A 214 4.42 19.35 5.21
C SER A 214 4.05 18.84 6.59
N LEU A 215 2.78 18.99 6.95
CA LEU A 215 2.19 18.41 8.15
C LEU A 215 1.18 17.33 7.75
N TYR A 216 1.22 16.20 8.41
CA TYR A 216 0.26 15.12 8.23
C TYR A 216 -0.93 15.33 9.17
N ASP A 217 -2.08 15.59 8.59
CA ASP A 217 -3.32 15.85 9.32
C ASP A 217 -4.12 14.58 9.63
N ALA A 218 -5.31 14.78 10.19
CA ALA A 218 -6.22 13.69 10.59
C ALA A 218 -6.73 12.82 9.43
N GLY A 219 -6.53 13.22 8.17
CA GLY A 219 -6.91 12.45 6.98
C GLY A 219 -5.88 11.40 6.56
N TYR A 220 -4.66 11.44 7.09
CA TYR A 220 -3.63 10.45 6.77
C TYR A 220 -3.69 9.23 7.68
N LEU A 221 -3.30 8.05 7.16
CA LEU A 221 -3.24 6.80 7.93
C LEU A 221 -2.38 6.92 9.20
N ILE A 222 -1.30 7.67 9.16
CA ILE A 222 -0.44 7.91 10.33
C ILE A 222 -1.20 8.49 11.52
N ASN A 223 -2.33 9.16 11.30
CA ASN A 223 -3.17 9.65 12.39
C ASN A 223 -3.82 8.52 13.22
N ASP A 224 -4.25 7.42 12.58
CA ASP A 224 -4.73 6.22 13.30
C ASP A 224 -3.59 5.55 14.05
N VAL A 225 -2.41 5.51 13.45
CA VAL A 225 -1.20 4.93 14.05
C VAL A 225 -0.77 5.74 15.29
N LEU A 226 -0.83 7.08 15.23
CA LEU A 226 -0.63 7.95 16.41
C LEU A 226 -1.65 7.67 17.51
N ASP A 227 -2.93 7.58 17.15
CA ASP A 227 -4.00 7.30 18.12
C ASP A 227 -3.77 5.98 18.86
N LYS A 228 -3.41 4.93 18.13
CA LYS A 228 -3.05 3.61 18.68
C LYS A 228 -1.79 3.65 19.55
N ALA A 229 -0.86 4.54 19.23
CA ALA A 229 0.31 4.82 20.08
C ALA A 229 -0.01 5.74 21.28
N GLY A 230 -1.25 6.19 21.46
CA GLY A 230 -1.67 7.10 22.53
C GLY A 230 -1.14 8.53 22.35
N LEU A 231 -0.98 8.97 21.11
CA LEU A 231 -0.58 10.33 20.73
C LEU A 231 -1.74 11.07 20.06
N ASP A 232 -2.02 12.30 20.52
CA ASP A 232 -3.01 13.18 19.94
C ASP A 232 -2.35 14.06 18.88
N ASN A 233 -2.76 13.89 17.60
CA ASN A 233 -2.29 14.73 16.52
C ASN A 233 -2.88 16.12 16.63
N LEU A 234 -2.03 17.15 16.80
CA LEU A 234 -2.47 18.55 16.87
C LEU A 234 -2.88 19.13 15.51
N VAL A 235 -2.57 18.44 14.40
CA VAL A 235 -2.92 18.87 13.04
C VAL A 235 -4.25 18.25 12.65
N SER A 236 -5.34 18.96 12.85
CA SER A 236 -6.71 18.47 12.61
C SER A 236 -7.20 18.65 11.18
N MET A 237 -6.62 19.56 10.41
CA MET A 237 -7.08 19.90 9.06
C MET A 237 -5.92 19.94 8.08
N LYS A 238 -6.22 19.55 6.84
CA LYS A 238 -5.27 19.62 5.72
C LYS A 238 -4.67 21.02 5.60
N THR A 239 -3.35 21.06 5.56
CA THR A 239 -2.59 22.27 5.30
C THR A 239 -1.82 22.13 3.98
N ALA A 240 -1.59 23.23 3.29
CA ALA A 240 -0.54 23.28 2.26
C ALA A 240 0.84 23.25 2.94
N PHE A 241 1.91 23.50 2.17
CA PHE A 241 3.22 23.75 2.78
C PHE A 241 3.14 24.92 3.76
N VAL A 242 3.75 24.73 4.93
CA VAL A 242 3.75 25.70 6.03
C VAL A 242 5.17 26.18 6.35
N GLY A 243 5.28 27.39 6.89
CA GLY A 243 6.51 27.92 7.45
C GLY A 243 6.69 27.52 8.92
N PRO A 244 7.86 27.88 9.50
CA PRO A 244 8.21 27.54 10.90
C PRO A 244 7.22 28.13 11.91
N GLU A 245 6.66 29.32 11.67
CA GLU A 245 5.74 29.98 12.58
C GLU A 245 4.52 29.11 12.88
N ARG A 246 4.00 28.41 11.88
CA ARG A 246 2.86 27.51 12.03
C ARG A 246 3.22 26.30 12.87
N ILE A 247 4.43 25.76 12.69
CA ILE A 247 4.94 24.60 13.44
C ILE A 247 5.14 24.98 14.89
N LEU A 248 5.79 26.12 15.17
CA LEU A 248 6.04 26.61 16.51
C LEU A 248 4.76 26.90 17.31
N ALA A 249 3.66 27.26 16.62
CA ALA A 249 2.37 27.50 17.25
C ALA A 249 1.71 26.24 17.84
N TYR A 250 2.11 25.04 17.40
CA TYR A 250 1.59 23.78 17.96
C TYR A 250 2.28 23.38 19.25
N ASP A 251 3.59 23.59 19.38
CA ASP A 251 4.45 23.19 20.51
C ASP A 251 4.11 21.81 21.13
N PRO A 252 4.20 20.71 20.36
CA PRO A 252 3.79 19.39 20.77
C PRO A 252 4.72 18.80 21.85
N ASP A 253 4.25 17.73 22.54
CA ASP A 253 5.09 16.92 23.41
C ASP A 253 6.13 16.09 22.63
N TYR A 254 5.75 15.61 21.42
CA TYR A 254 6.61 14.85 20.51
C TYR A 254 6.63 15.47 19.11
N LEU A 255 7.81 15.56 18.53
CA LEU A 255 8.00 15.80 17.11
C LEU A 255 8.20 14.46 16.41
N VAL A 256 7.22 14.02 15.62
CA VAL A 256 7.35 12.87 14.73
C VAL A 256 7.89 13.39 13.41
N TYR A 257 9.13 13.04 13.10
CA TYR A 257 9.83 13.51 11.91
C TYR A 257 9.82 12.45 10.82
N VAL A 258 9.28 12.80 9.66
CA VAL A 258 9.25 11.91 8.48
C VAL A 258 10.56 12.10 7.72
N SER A 259 11.45 11.11 7.79
CA SER A 259 12.72 11.15 7.09
C SER A 259 12.59 10.61 5.67
N LEU A 260 13.23 11.28 4.71
CA LEU A 260 13.46 10.76 3.38
C LEU A 260 14.74 9.91 3.36
N PRO A 261 14.84 8.93 2.43
CA PRO A 261 16.05 8.13 2.28
C PRO A 261 17.28 9.00 2.03
N GLY A 262 18.42 8.54 2.50
CA GLY A 262 19.70 9.13 2.21
C GLY A 262 20.11 9.02 0.72
N PRO A 263 21.24 9.61 0.33
CA PRO A 263 21.73 9.55 -1.06
C PRO A 263 22.01 8.14 -1.58
N ASP A 264 22.20 7.18 -0.67
CA ASP A 264 22.39 5.75 -0.95
C ASP A 264 21.07 4.98 -1.12
N GLY A 265 19.93 5.67 -0.96
CA GLY A 265 18.59 5.08 -1.01
C GLY A 265 18.19 4.34 0.25
N GLN A 266 18.98 4.39 1.35
CA GLN A 266 18.66 3.75 2.61
C GLN A 266 17.96 4.73 3.56
N ASP A 267 17.18 4.20 4.50
CA ASP A 267 16.57 5.00 5.55
C ASP A 267 17.64 5.60 6.47
N LEU A 268 17.40 6.83 6.90
CA LEU A 268 18.27 7.47 7.90
C LEU A 268 18.10 6.83 9.27
N SER A 269 19.18 6.67 10.00
CA SER A 269 19.16 6.24 11.41
C SER A 269 18.52 7.30 12.30
N ASP A 270 18.06 6.88 13.48
CA ASP A 270 17.49 7.78 14.48
C ASP A 270 18.50 8.85 14.93
N GLU A 271 19.79 8.51 15.01
CA GLU A 271 20.87 9.43 15.35
C GLU A 271 21.06 10.50 14.28
N GLU A 272 21.06 10.11 13.01
CA GLU A 272 21.19 11.06 11.89
C GLU A 272 20.01 12.03 11.86
N VAL A 273 18.79 11.53 12.00
CA VAL A 273 17.59 12.36 12.06
C VAL A 273 17.62 13.30 13.27
N LEU A 274 17.99 12.80 14.46
CA LEU A 274 18.12 13.63 15.66
C LEU A 274 19.11 14.78 15.46
N GLU A 275 20.26 14.49 14.84
CA GLU A 275 21.26 15.52 14.51
C GLU A 275 20.74 16.52 13.49
N GLN A 276 20.05 16.04 12.44
CA GLN A 276 19.47 16.87 11.41
C GLN A 276 18.46 17.85 12.00
N VAL A 277 17.52 17.34 12.82
CA VAL A 277 16.48 18.15 13.47
C VAL A 277 17.11 19.17 14.45
N LYS A 278 18.11 18.75 15.25
CA LYS A 278 18.80 19.68 16.18
C LYS A 278 19.58 20.78 15.46
N LYS A 279 20.08 20.56 14.26
CA LYS A 279 20.75 21.57 13.43
C LYS A 279 19.78 22.51 12.71
N ASN A 280 18.50 22.14 12.59
CA ASN A 280 17.48 22.95 11.92
C ASN A 280 17.04 24.08 12.85
N ARG A 281 17.45 25.34 12.52
CA ARG A 281 17.19 26.54 13.32
C ARG A 281 15.70 26.83 13.52
N ASP A 282 14.88 26.45 12.56
CA ASP A 282 13.42 26.68 12.57
C ASP A 282 12.74 25.80 13.63
N LEU A 283 13.28 24.61 13.89
CA LEU A 283 12.70 23.62 14.81
C LEU A 283 13.31 23.67 16.22
N GLN A 284 14.49 24.28 16.39
CA GLN A 284 15.16 24.40 17.70
C GLN A 284 14.29 25.01 18.82
N PRO A 285 13.39 25.98 18.55
CA PRO A 285 12.56 26.54 19.61
C PRO A 285 11.48 25.58 20.14
N LEU A 286 11.15 24.50 19.42
CA LEU A 286 10.15 23.54 19.88
C LEU A 286 10.61 22.86 21.18
N ARG A 287 9.71 22.77 22.18
CA ARG A 287 9.95 22.05 23.43
C ARG A 287 10.34 20.58 23.19
N ALA A 288 9.64 19.89 22.26
CA ALA A 288 9.97 18.52 21.87
C ALA A 288 11.41 18.37 21.40
N VAL A 289 11.93 19.32 20.60
CA VAL A 289 13.31 19.31 20.09
C VAL A 289 14.31 19.57 21.23
N GLN A 290 14.04 20.55 22.10
CA GLN A 290 14.88 20.88 23.25
C GLN A 290 14.99 19.73 24.25
N GLN A 291 13.92 18.95 24.41
CA GLN A 291 13.88 17.77 25.29
C GLN A 291 14.34 16.49 24.58
N GLY A 292 14.69 16.54 23.30
CA GLY A 292 15.07 15.39 22.50
C GLY A 292 13.92 14.42 22.18
N ARG A 293 12.67 14.80 22.43
CA ARG A 293 11.45 13.99 22.15
C ARG A 293 11.12 13.99 20.64
N ILE A 294 12.04 13.43 19.88
CA ILE A 294 11.95 13.32 18.41
C ILE A 294 11.83 11.83 18.09
N ILE A 295 10.84 11.49 17.29
CA ILE A 295 10.62 10.11 16.80
C ILE A 295 10.78 10.13 15.28
N ASN A 296 11.71 9.34 14.77
CA ASN A 296 11.95 9.16 13.35
C ASN A 296 10.96 8.15 12.78
N ILE A 297 10.26 8.51 11.69
CA ILE A 297 9.46 7.60 10.87
C ILE A 297 9.97 7.70 9.43
N PRO A 298 10.55 6.65 8.86
CA PRO A 298 10.89 6.61 7.44
C PRO A 298 9.69 6.88 6.55
N PHE A 299 9.90 7.58 5.44
CA PHE A 299 8.83 7.92 4.48
C PHE A 299 8.05 6.69 4.00
N ALA A 300 8.73 5.56 3.82
CA ALA A 300 8.10 4.31 3.43
C ALA A 300 7.10 3.77 4.46
N GLU A 301 7.28 4.10 5.74
CA GLU A 301 6.41 3.64 6.83
C GLU A 301 5.21 4.58 7.03
N VAL A 302 5.40 5.90 6.94
CA VAL A 302 4.33 6.88 7.18
C VAL A 302 3.24 6.84 6.11
N ASN A 303 3.60 6.55 4.86
CA ASN A 303 2.67 6.44 3.73
C ASN A 303 2.34 4.98 3.38
N SER A 304 2.59 4.05 4.30
CA SER A 304 2.39 2.64 4.03
C SER A 304 0.91 2.25 4.12
N GLY A 305 0.35 1.81 3.00
CA GLY A 305 -0.98 1.21 2.94
C GLY A 305 -0.98 -0.31 3.18
N ASN A 306 0.08 -0.86 3.73
CA ASN A 306 0.26 -2.28 4.03
C ASN A 306 0.70 -2.48 5.49
N GLY A 307 1.15 -3.68 5.84
CA GLY A 307 1.59 -4.03 7.19
C GLY A 307 2.76 -3.21 7.75
N ARG A 308 3.53 -2.48 6.92
CA ARG A 308 4.59 -1.55 7.39
C ARG A 308 4.05 -0.37 8.21
N ALA A 309 2.77 -0.03 8.10
CA ALA A 309 2.17 0.96 9.00
C ALA A 309 2.34 0.57 10.48
N LEU A 310 2.49 -0.73 10.78
CA LEU A 310 2.78 -1.22 12.12
C LEU A 310 4.24 -0.99 12.54
N ASP A 311 5.17 -0.86 11.59
CA ASP A 311 6.55 -0.51 11.94
C ASP A 311 6.59 0.94 12.45
N ALA A 312 5.85 1.85 11.83
CA ALA A 312 5.61 3.19 12.37
C ALA A 312 4.98 3.17 13.78
N LEU A 313 4.00 2.28 14.02
CA LEU A 313 3.39 2.11 15.34
C LEU A 313 4.42 1.66 16.41
N PHE A 314 5.31 0.74 16.06
CA PHE A 314 6.38 0.30 16.96
C PHE A 314 7.36 1.43 17.27
N ARG A 315 7.81 2.18 16.27
CA ARG A 315 8.70 3.34 16.46
C ARG A 315 8.08 4.39 17.40
N LEU A 316 6.78 4.67 17.23
CA LEU A 316 6.05 5.58 18.12
C LEU A 316 6.00 5.04 19.54
N ALA A 317 5.72 3.76 19.72
CA ALA A 317 5.69 3.12 21.04
C ALA A 317 7.07 3.15 21.72
N GLU A 318 8.13 2.76 21.02
CA GLU A 318 9.50 2.79 21.52
C GLU A 318 9.94 4.21 21.90
N GLY A 319 9.66 5.19 21.02
CA GLY A 319 9.94 6.60 21.30
C GLY A 319 9.24 7.09 22.54
N ARG A 320 7.97 6.74 22.75
CA ARG A 320 7.25 7.06 24.00
C ARG A 320 7.78 6.36 25.24
N LEU A 321 8.26 5.13 25.11
CA LEU A 321 8.83 4.37 26.23
C LEU A 321 10.21 4.89 26.64
N LYS A 322 10.98 5.42 25.70
CA LYS A 322 12.31 5.99 25.92
C LYS A 322 12.28 7.24 26.80
N TYR A 323 11.25 8.07 26.65
CA TYR A 323 11.11 9.35 27.38
C TYR A 323 10.07 9.20 28.49
N ARG A 324 10.55 8.75 29.67
CA ARG A 324 9.73 8.64 30.91
C ARG A 324 9.73 9.93 31.70
#